data_f52579ddaeaaf5827f0651efbd37a493
#
_entry.id   f52579ddaeaaf5827f0651efbd37a493
#
_cell.length_a   1.000
_cell.length_b   1.000
_cell.length_c   1.000
_cell.angle_alpha   90.00
_cell.angle_beta   90.00
_cell.angle_gamma   90.00
#
_symmetry.space_group_name_H-M   'P 1'
#
loop_
_entity.id
_entity.type
_entity.pdbx_description
1 polymer ?
#
loop_
_entity_poly.entity_id
_entity_poly.type
_entity_poly.pdbx_seq_one_letter_code
_entity_poly.pdbx_strand_id
1 'polypeptide(L)'
;MHRLYTVARSRWAGSALLASLVALPLHAWAQEPNWSIGGYVGQYHDAEPAGALAGRAKYIDQYMIALTGSKTVWRSSDWPVSIEVDAMLGYQSGVASLGEFAIAPALRWSGFPWRHIVRTDLRFAPLGYSYTTSVSPLELGPDGQGSRTLNFLFIEAAFSSAKSKQDEFFLRLHHRCAIYDRLNNYGANGEDFLTVGYRHRFK
;
A
#
# COMPACT_ATOMS: atom_id res chain seq x y z
N MET A 1 33.41 46.85 -44.55
CA MET A 1 32.04 46.30 -44.48
C MET A 1 31.92 45.36 -43.28
N HIS A 2 31.52 45.88 -42.12
CA HIS A 2 31.32 45.14 -40.89
C HIS A 2 29.84 44.80 -40.77
N ARG A 3 29.51 43.47 -40.77
CA ARG A 3 28.17 43.01 -40.42
C ARG A 3 28.16 42.64 -38.94
N LEU A 4 27.37 43.39 -38.17
CA LEU A 4 27.04 43.10 -36.80
C LEU A 4 25.96 42.00 -36.75
N TYR A 5 26.25 40.89 -36.13
CA TYR A 5 25.26 39.85 -35.81
C TYR A 5 24.64 40.18 -34.45
N THR A 6 23.35 40.46 -34.46
CA THR A 6 22.53 40.67 -33.28
C THR A 6 22.11 39.32 -32.76
N VAL A 7 22.59 38.95 -31.58
CA VAL A 7 22.17 37.70 -30.87
C VAL A 7 20.83 37.97 -30.19
N ALA A 8 19.79 37.34 -30.67
CA ALA A 8 18.48 37.35 -30.03
C ALA A 8 18.52 36.47 -28.77
N ARG A 9 18.38 37.06 -27.59
CA ARG A 9 18.17 36.37 -26.32
C ARG A 9 16.75 35.84 -26.27
N SER A 10 16.57 34.53 -26.41
CA SER A 10 15.30 33.86 -26.11
C SER A 10 15.04 33.87 -24.60
N ARG A 11 14.01 34.60 -24.20
CA ARG A 11 13.49 34.57 -22.82
C ARG A 11 12.71 33.28 -22.65
N TRP A 12 13.27 32.36 -21.90
CA TRP A 12 12.54 31.20 -21.41
C TRP A 12 11.51 31.66 -20.37
N ALA A 13 10.24 31.68 -20.77
CA ALA A 13 9.14 31.85 -19.84
C ALA A 13 8.99 30.54 -19.08
N GLY A 14 9.48 30.54 -17.85
CA GLY A 14 9.26 29.43 -16.94
C GLY A 14 7.75 29.31 -16.61
N SER A 15 7.11 28.32 -17.16
CA SER A 15 5.74 27.94 -16.76
C SER A 15 5.79 27.38 -15.34
N ALA A 16 5.45 28.21 -14.36
CA ALA A 16 5.17 27.79 -13.01
C ALA A 16 3.88 26.96 -13.04
N LEU A 17 4.00 25.65 -13.01
CA LEU A 17 2.90 24.74 -12.70
C LEU A 17 2.53 24.97 -11.23
N LEU A 18 1.58 25.85 -11.00
CA LEU A 18 0.84 25.98 -9.75
C LEU A 18 0.09 24.67 -9.53
N ALA A 19 0.65 23.81 -8.68
CA ALA A 19 -0.09 22.70 -8.07
C ALA A 19 -1.23 23.32 -7.26
N SER A 20 -2.42 23.35 -7.84
CA SER A 20 -3.66 23.69 -7.14
C SER A 20 -3.92 22.58 -6.13
N LEU A 21 -3.40 22.72 -4.92
CA LEU A 21 -3.88 22.00 -3.75
C LEU A 21 -5.35 22.39 -3.60
N VAL A 22 -6.25 21.53 -4.06
CA VAL A 22 -7.67 21.65 -3.81
C VAL A 22 -7.83 21.65 -2.29
N ALA A 23 -8.05 22.83 -1.71
CA ALA A 23 -8.43 23.00 -0.34
C ALA A 23 -9.83 22.38 -0.18
N LEU A 24 -9.89 21.09 0.14
CA LEU A 24 -11.11 20.44 0.55
C LEU A 24 -11.64 21.19 1.79
N PRO A 25 -12.93 21.48 1.85
CA PRO A 25 -13.49 22.29 2.95
C PRO A 25 -13.24 21.59 4.28
N LEU A 26 -12.52 22.28 5.17
CA LEU A 26 -12.14 21.84 6.53
C LEU A 26 -13.33 21.50 7.45
N HIS A 27 -14.55 21.66 6.99
CA HIS A 27 -15.77 21.44 7.80
C HIS A 27 -16.19 19.97 7.96
N ALA A 28 -15.58 19.02 7.20
CA ALA A 28 -15.88 17.58 7.33
C ALA A 28 -15.09 16.88 8.45
N TRP A 29 -14.20 17.58 9.15
CA TRP A 29 -13.21 17.01 10.07
C TRP A 29 -13.66 16.86 11.52
N ALA A 30 -14.91 17.19 11.83
CA ALA A 30 -15.46 17.09 13.20
C ALA A 30 -15.87 15.66 13.60
N GLN A 31 -15.72 14.67 12.74
CA GLN A 31 -15.93 13.27 13.12
C GLN A 31 -14.64 12.69 13.69
N GLU A 32 -14.79 12.04 14.85
CA GLU A 32 -13.73 11.43 15.65
C GLU A 32 -12.67 10.70 14.78
N PRO A 33 -11.37 10.89 15.05
CA PRO A 33 -10.32 10.24 14.29
C PRO A 33 -10.43 8.71 14.45
N ASN A 34 -10.75 8.01 13.38
CA ASN A 34 -10.73 6.55 13.33
C ASN A 34 -9.30 6.08 13.12
N TRP A 35 -8.61 5.83 14.20
CA TRP A 35 -7.33 5.18 14.21
C TRP A 35 -7.48 3.67 14.32
N SER A 36 -6.53 2.92 13.80
CA SER A 36 -6.38 1.51 14.15
C SER A 36 -4.91 1.19 14.37
N ILE A 37 -4.69 0.20 15.23
CA ILE A 37 -3.38 -0.42 15.43
C ILE A 37 -3.56 -1.93 15.49
N GLY A 38 -2.62 -2.67 14.93
CA GLY A 38 -2.68 -4.12 14.90
C GLY A 38 -1.41 -4.75 14.39
N GLY A 39 -1.49 -6.01 14.03
CA GLY A 39 -0.38 -6.74 13.44
C GLY A 39 -0.87 -7.85 12.53
N TYR A 40 0.04 -8.38 11.73
CA TYR A 40 -0.21 -9.51 10.87
C TYR A 40 1.03 -10.37 10.71
N VAL A 41 0.80 -11.62 10.34
CA VAL A 41 1.83 -12.58 9.98
C VAL A 41 1.48 -13.20 8.65
N GLY A 42 2.48 -13.62 7.89
CA GLY A 42 2.25 -14.24 6.60
C GLY A 42 3.43 -15.01 6.09
N GLN A 43 3.18 -15.70 5.00
CA GLN A 43 4.17 -16.48 4.27
C GLN A 43 4.20 -16.05 2.81
N TYR A 44 5.39 -16.00 2.27
CA TYR A 44 5.64 -15.69 0.85
C TYR A 44 5.10 -16.81 -0.06
N HIS A 45 4.59 -16.44 -1.21
CA HIS A 45 4.20 -17.34 -2.28
C HIS A 45 4.64 -16.82 -3.66
N ASP A 46 4.90 -17.74 -4.57
CA ASP A 46 5.43 -17.44 -5.90
C ASP A 46 4.37 -17.16 -6.98
N ALA A 47 3.10 -17.12 -6.59
CA ALA A 47 2.01 -16.92 -7.53
C ALA A 47 1.58 -15.45 -7.56
N GLU A 48 1.20 -14.96 -8.73
CA GLU A 48 0.46 -13.70 -8.83
C GLU A 48 -0.83 -13.75 -7.99
N PRO A 49 -1.38 -12.59 -7.56
CA PRO A 49 -2.54 -12.51 -6.67
C PRO A 49 -3.73 -13.39 -7.08
N ALA A 50 -4.04 -13.42 -8.39
CA ALA A 50 -5.11 -14.28 -8.91
C ALA A 50 -4.78 -15.78 -8.81
N GLY A 51 -3.52 -16.16 -8.93
CA GLY A 51 -3.04 -17.52 -8.77
C GLY A 51 -3.12 -18.00 -7.32
N ALA A 52 -2.78 -17.12 -6.38
CA ALA A 52 -2.88 -17.40 -4.94
C ALA A 52 -4.34 -17.64 -4.53
N LEU A 53 -5.26 -16.78 -4.95
CA LEU A 53 -6.70 -16.94 -4.71
C LEU A 53 -7.27 -18.22 -5.33
N ALA A 54 -6.69 -18.69 -6.44
CA ALA A 54 -7.07 -19.95 -7.09
C ALA A 54 -6.41 -21.19 -6.49
N GLY A 55 -5.67 -21.08 -5.38
CA GLY A 55 -4.98 -22.19 -4.71
C GLY A 55 -3.81 -22.77 -5.49
N ARG A 56 -3.22 -21.99 -6.43
CA ARG A 56 -2.08 -22.40 -7.25
C ARG A 56 -0.74 -21.88 -6.73
N ALA A 57 -0.74 -21.22 -5.58
CA ALA A 57 0.47 -20.69 -4.96
C ALA A 57 1.36 -21.81 -4.42
N LYS A 58 2.65 -21.70 -4.67
CA LYS A 58 3.67 -22.46 -3.96
C LYS A 58 4.26 -21.56 -2.89
N TYR A 59 4.19 -22.01 -1.66
CA TYR A 59 4.74 -21.29 -0.52
C TYR A 59 6.23 -21.57 -0.39
N ILE A 60 6.98 -20.54 -0.07
CA ILE A 60 8.43 -20.57 0.14
C ILE A 60 8.69 -20.29 1.61
N ASP A 61 9.81 -20.78 2.15
CA ASP A 61 10.22 -20.59 3.55
C ASP A 61 10.72 -19.15 3.80
N GLN A 62 9.87 -18.19 3.48
CA GLN A 62 10.03 -16.78 3.79
C GLN A 62 8.76 -16.31 4.50
N TYR A 63 8.93 -15.78 5.69
CA TYR A 63 7.85 -15.41 6.59
C TYR A 63 7.94 -13.92 6.91
N MET A 64 6.80 -13.33 7.24
CA MET A 64 6.69 -11.93 7.66
C MET A 64 5.90 -11.82 8.95
N ILE A 65 6.35 -10.94 9.84
CA ILE A 65 5.57 -10.40 10.95
C ILE A 65 5.60 -8.87 10.85
N ALA A 66 4.46 -8.22 11.06
CA ALA A 66 4.38 -6.77 10.97
C ALA A 66 3.43 -6.17 12.00
N LEU A 67 3.78 -4.98 12.49
CA LEU A 67 2.86 -4.06 13.14
C LEU A 67 2.27 -3.13 12.07
N THR A 68 0.99 -2.83 12.16
CA THR A 68 0.30 -1.91 11.24
C THR A 68 -0.54 -0.91 12.00
N GLY A 69 -0.60 0.30 11.47
CA GLY A 69 -1.47 1.36 11.95
C GLY A 69 -2.18 2.04 10.78
N SER A 70 -3.41 2.48 10.97
CA SER A 70 -4.08 3.28 9.96
C SER A 70 -4.90 4.41 10.57
N LYS A 71 -5.11 5.44 9.73
CA LYS A 71 -5.95 6.60 10.06
C LYS A 71 -6.92 6.87 8.93
N THR A 72 -8.21 6.93 9.22
CA THR A 72 -9.19 7.43 8.26
C THR A 72 -9.01 8.92 8.08
N VAL A 73 -8.71 9.36 6.86
CA VAL A 73 -8.48 10.77 6.50
C VAL A 73 -9.66 11.40 5.77
N TRP A 74 -10.52 10.55 5.18
CA TRP A 74 -11.74 11.00 4.53
C TRP A 74 -12.81 9.91 4.57
N ARG A 75 -14.08 10.31 4.62
CA ARG A 75 -15.24 9.42 4.55
C ARG A 75 -16.34 10.08 3.74
N SER A 76 -16.94 9.34 2.82
CA SER A 76 -18.13 9.79 2.12
C SER A 76 -19.34 9.85 3.05
N SER A 77 -20.20 10.85 2.86
CA SER A 77 -21.52 10.92 3.50
C SER A 77 -22.54 9.97 2.86
N ASP A 78 -22.44 9.76 1.55
CA ASP A 78 -23.48 9.12 0.74
C ASP A 78 -23.13 7.69 0.35
N TRP A 79 -21.85 7.35 0.34
CA TRP A 79 -21.35 6.06 -0.08
C TRP A 79 -20.61 5.34 1.06
N PRO A 80 -20.66 4.00 1.10
CA PRO A 80 -19.94 3.23 2.12
C PRO A 80 -18.43 3.16 1.81
N VAL A 81 -17.81 4.31 1.57
CA VAL A 81 -16.42 4.46 1.14
C VAL A 81 -15.68 5.40 2.07
N SER A 82 -14.46 5.08 2.39
CA SER A 82 -13.50 5.95 3.09
C SER A 82 -12.09 5.79 2.55
N ILE A 83 -11.27 6.82 2.76
CA ILE A 83 -9.84 6.80 2.47
C ILE A 83 -9.10 6.75 3.81
N GLU A 84 -8.15 5.84 3.89
CA GLU A 84 -7.27 5.67 5.04
C GLU A 84 -5.82 5.85 4.60
N VAL A 85 -4.96 6.29 5.50
CA VAL A 85 -3.51 6.15 5.37
C VAL A 85 -3.11 4.96 6.23
N ASP A 86 -2.53 3.95 5.62
CA ASP A 86 -2.03 2.72 6.26
C ASP A 86 -0.50 2.77 6.30
N ALA A 87 0.09 2.43 7.43
CA ALA A 87 1.54 2.31 7.57
C ALA A 87 1.89 1.04 8.33
N MET A 88 3.06 0.45 8.03
CA MET A 88 3.53 -0.75 8.71
C MET A 88 5.02 -0.73 8.95
N LEU A 89 5.42 -1.49 9.97
CA LEU A 89 6.80 -1.89 10.24
C LEU A 89 6.82 -3.42 10.34
N GLY A 90 7.58 -4.05 9.47
CA GLY A 90 7.66 -5.50 9.37
C GLY A 90 9.09 -6.03 9.53
N TYR A 91 9.15 -7.30 9.82
CA TYR A 91 10.37 -8.08 9.79
C TYR A 91 10.11 -9.37 9.01
N GLN A 92 10.97 -9.64 8.07
CA GLN A 92 10.94 -10.85 7.25
C GLN A 92 12.07 -11.77 7.69
N SER A 93 11.82 -13.10 7.62
CA SER A 93 12.79 -14.14 7.98
C SER A 93 12.57 -15.41 7.17
N GLY A 94 13.63 -16.15 6.95
CA GLY A 94 13.66 -17.38 6.15
C GLY A 94 14.79 -17.35 5.13
N VAL A 95 14.47 -17.29 3.85
CA VAL A 95 15.46 -17.14 2.76
C VAL A 95 16.30 -15.87 2.95
N ALA A 96 15.67 -14.79 3.41
CA ALA A 96 16.34 -13.56 3.78
C ALA A 96 15.81 -13.02 5.12
N SER A 97 16.68 -12.29 5.84
CA SER A 97 16.31 -11.55 7.05
C SER A 97 16.43 -10.07 6.77
N LEU A 98 15.31 -9.34 6.81
CA LEU A 98 15.27 -7.91 6.54
C LEU A 98 14.11 -7.22 7.27
N GLY A 99 14.31 -5.94 7.58
CA GLY A 99 13.24 -5.07 8.05
C GLY A 99 12.54 -4.40 6.89
N GLU A 100 11.25 -4.13 7.02
CA GLU A 100 10.45 -3.43 6.05
C GLU A 100 9.66 -2.30 6.71
N PHE A 101 9.59 -1.16 6.03
CA PHE A 101 8.66 -0.07 6.31
C PHE A 101 7.81 0.15 5.07
N ALA A 102 6.50 0.31 5.25
CA ALA A 102 5.64 0.73 4.14
C ALA A 102 4.54 1.70 4.59
N ILE A 103 4.09 2.53 3.65
CA ILE A 103 3.00 3.47 3.83
C ILE A 103 2.20 3.59 2.53
N ALA A 104 0.87 3.62 2.61
CA ALA A 104 0.00 3.75 1.45
C ALA A 104 -1.34 4.43 1.78
N PRO A 105 -1.90 5.22 0.86
CA PRO A 105 -3.31 5.54 0.88
C PRO A 105 -4.13 4.31 0.48
N ALA A 106 -5.16 4.00 1.25
CA ALA A 106 -6.02 2.85 1.04
C ALA A 106 -7.48 3.28 0.94
N LEU A 107 -8.17 2.77 -0.08
CA LEU A 107 -9.61 2.86 -0.19
C LEU A 107 -10.22 1.74 0.65
N ARG A 108 -11.20 2.08 1.51
CA ARG A 108 -12.03 1.10 2.23
C ARG A 108 -13.45 1.18 1.70
N TRP A 109 -13.97 0.04 1.28
CA TRP A 109 -15.38 -0.13 0.90
C TRP A 109 -16.09 -1.04 1.90
N SER A 110 -17.25 -0.56 2.39
CA SER A 110 -18.01 -1.19 3.46
C SER A 110 -19.43 -1.57 3.05
N GLY A 111 -19.75 -1.66 1.75
CA GLY A 111 -21.11 -1.78 1.22
C GLY A 111 -21.64 -3.20 1.08
N PHE A 112 -21.14 -4.18 1.81
CA PHE A 112 -21.63 -5.56 1.71
C PHE A 112 -23.04 -5.74 2.30
N PRO A 113 -23.95 -6.45 1.62
CA PRO A 113 -25.35 -6.60 2.06
C PRO A 113 -25.51 -7.40 3.36
N TRP A 114 -24.56 -8.28 3.69
CA TRP A 114 -24.59 -9.14 4.88
C TRP A 114 -23.96 -8.53 6.14
N ARG A 115 -23.66 -7.20 6.14
CA ARG A 115 -23.04 -6.52 7.29
C ARG A 115 -23.82 -6.61 8.60
N HIS A 116 -25.12 -6.94 8.55
CA HIS A 116 -25.93 -7.18 9.73
C HIS A 116 -25.59 -8.49 10.46
N ILE A 117 -24.90 -9.43 9.78
CA ILE A 117 -24.42 -10.70 10.33
C ILE A 117 -22.93 -10.58 10.69
N VAL A 118 -22.11 -10.28 9.66
CA VAL A 118 -20.66 -10.08 9.77
C VAL A 118 -20.32 -8.80 9.02
N ARG A 119 -19.68 -7.87 9.70
CA ARG A 119 -19.19 -6.66 9.04
C ARG A 119 -17.97 -7.01 8.22
N THR A 120 -18.14 -6.93 6.92
CA THR A 120 -17.08 -7.17 5.95
C THR A 120 -16.67 -5.85 5.30
N ASP A 121 -15.39 -5.56 5.26
CA ASP A 121 -14.84 -4.41 4.58
C ASP A 121 -13.76 -4.88 3.61
N LEU A 122 -13.73 -4.32 2.41
CA LEU A 122 -12.64 -4.50 1.46
C LEU A 122 -11.75 -3.28 1.49
N ARG A 123 -10.44 -3.47 1.62
CA ARG A 123 -9.44 -2.39 1.55
C ARG A 123 -8.50 -2.64 0.39
N PHE A 124 -8.18 -1.59 -0.33
CA PHE A 124 -7.30 -1.64 -1.48
C PHE A 124 -6.37 -0.43 -1.51
N ALA A 125 -5.08 -0.69 -1.55
CA ALA A 125 -4.04 0.31 -1.71
C ALA A 125 -3.23 -0.01 -2.97
N PRO A 126 -3.53 0.62 -4.11
CA PRO A 126 -2.83 0.34 -5.37
C PRO A 126 -1.43 0.93 -5.44
N LEU A 127 -1.21 2.03 -4.73
CA LEU A 127 0.02 2.81 -4.77
C LEU A 127 0.45 3.19 -3.37
N GLY A 128 1.65 2.83 -3.02
CA GLY A 128 2.29 3.18 -1.76
C GLY A 128 3.80 3.22 -1.89
N TYR A 129 4.46 3.38 -0.79
CA TYR A 129 5.91 3.36 -0.68
C TYR A 129 6.32 2.24 0.26
N SER A 130 7.28 1.42 -0.14
CA SER A 130 7.93 0.42 0.69
C SER A 130 9.44 0.55 0.61
N TYR A 131 10.09 0.36 1.74
CA TYR A 131 11.54 0.38 1.90
C TYR A 131 11.98 -0.81 2.75
N THR A 132 13.02 -1.52 2.30
CA THR A 132 13.62 -2.63 3.04
C THR A 132 15.06 -2.33 3.44
N THR A 133 15.51 -2.93 4.56
CA THR A 133 16.88 -2.73 5.08
C THR A 133 17.96 -3.34 4.17
N SER A 134 17.59 -4.34 3.36
CA SER A 134 18.43 -4.94 2.31
C SER A 134 17.56 -5.31 1.12
N VAL A 135 18.16 -5.56 -0.03
CA VAL A 135 17.46 -6.14 -1.19
C VAL A 135 17.19 -7.60 -0.89
N SER A 136 15.95 -8.05 -1.07
CA SER A 136 15.59 -9.46 -0.94
C SER A 136 16.14 -10.28 -2.13
N PRO A 137 16.72 -11.46 -1.91
CA PRO A 137 17.06 -12.37 -2.99
C PRO A 137 15.87 -12.80 -3.84
N LEU A 138 14.64 -12.73 -3.28
CA LEU A 138 13.39 -13.07 -3.96
C LEU A 138 12.90 -11.95 -4.89
N GLU A 139 13.50 -10.75 -4.80
CA GLU A 139 13.17 -9.56 -5.61
C GLU A 139 14.27 -9.21 -6.63
N LEU A 140 15.21 -10.10 -6.90
CA LEU A 140 16.27 -9.86 -7.87
C LEU A 140 15.76 -10.10 -9.29
N GLY A 141 16.12 -9.20 -10.19
CA GLY A 141 15.96 -9.38 -11.62
C GLY A 141 17.00 -10.37 -12.20
N PRO A 142 16.90 -10.63 -13.52
CA PRO A 142 17.79 -11.58 -14.20
C PRO A 142 19.29 -11.27 -14.05
N ASP A 143 19.65 -9.99 -13.92
CA ASP A 143 21.03 -9.53 -13.75
C ASP A 143 21.50 -9.52 -12.29
N GLY A 144 20.71 -10.09 -11.37
CA GLY A 144 21.00 -10.09 -9.93
C GLY A 144 20.86 -8.72 -9.27
N GLN A 145 20.23 -7.76 -9.92
CA GLN A 145 19.95 -6.44 -9.39
C GLN A 145 18.55 -6.37 -8.79
N GLY A 146 18.39 -5.58 -7.74
CA GLY A 146 17.12 -5.34 -7.11
C GLY A 146 17.07 -3.96 -6.44
N SER A 147 15.94 -3.59 -5.85
CA SER A 147 15.76 -2.30 -5.21
C SER A 147 15.23 -2.46 -3.78
N ARG A 148 15.78 -1.65 -2.88
CA ARG A 148 15.26 -1.52 -1.50
C ARG A 148 13.95 -0.73 -1.44
N THR A 149 13.71 0.09 -2.47
CA THR A 149 12.52 0.94 -2.57
C THR A 149 11.62 0.44 -3.68
N LEU A 150 10.42 0.02 -3.34
CA LEU A 150 9.41 -0.48 -4.26
C LEU A 150 8.04 0.13 -3.95
N ASN A 151 7.09 -0.07 -4.86
CA ASN A 151 5.70 0.21 -4.59
C ASN A 151 5.13 -0.77 -3.57
N PHE A 152 4.40 -0.26 -2.60
CA PHE A 152 3.61 -1.06 -1.69
C PHE A 152 2.16 -1.10 -2.17
N LEU A 153 1.67 -2.29 -2.43
CA LEU A 153 0.28 -2.55 -2.79
C LEU A 153 -0.30 -3.58 -1.82
N PHE A 154 -1.55 -3.40 -1.42
CA PHE A 154 -2.26 -4.48 -0.75
C PHE A 154 -3.74 -4.54 -1.14
N ILE A 155 -4.28 -5.76 -1.07
CA ILE A 155 -5.71 -6.05 -1.08
C ILE A 155 -6.02 -6.75 0.24
N GLU A 156 -7.06 -6.31 0.93
CA GLU A 156 -7.41 -6.83 2.24
C GLU A 156 -8.91 -6.99 2.40
N ALA A 157 -9.32 -8.15 2.91
CA ALA A 157 -10.67 -8.38 3.41
C ALA A 157 -10.64 -8.37 4.94
N ALA A 158 -11.38 -7.45 5.55
CA ALA A 158 -11.47 -7.29 7.00
C ALA A 158 -12.85 -7.68 7.51
N PHE A 159 -12.89 -8.34 8.64
CA PHE A 159 -14.09 -8.90 9.25
C PHE A 159 -14.19 -8.48 10.71
N SER A 160 -15.36 -8.02 11.11
CA SER A 160 -15.66 -7.73 12.51
C SER A 160 -17.07 -8.15 12.88
N SER A 161 -17.33 -8.27 14.19
CA SER A 161 -18.66 -8.57 14.68
C SER A 161 -19.66 -7.47 14.29
N ALA A 162 -20.88 -7.84 13.97
CA ALA A 162 -21.96 -6.87 13.75
C ALA A 162 -22.20 -5.98 15.00
N LYS A 163 -21.90 -6.49 16.19
CA LYS A 163 -22.09 -5.79 17.47
C LYS A 163 -20.91 -4.92 17.89
N SER A 164 -19.68 -5.28 17.48
CA SER A 164 -18.44 -4.55 17.80
C SER A 164 -17.72 -4.15 16.52
N LYS A 165 -17.44 -2.85 16.39
CA LYS A 165 -16.71 -2.27 15.26
C LYS A 165 -15.22 -2.10 15.52
N GLN A 166 -14.78 -2.44 16.74
CA GLN A 166 -13.44 -2.13 17.21
C GLN A 166 -12.44 -3.21 16.81
N ASP A 167 -12.86 -4.47 16.89
CA ASP A 167 -11.96 -5.59 16.67
C ASP A 167 -12.17 -6.14 15.26
N GLU A 168 -11.13 -6.12 14.46
CA GLU A 168 -11.13 -6.61 13.08
C GLU A 168 -10.07 -7.70 12.90
N PHE A 169 -10.48 -8.87 12.40
CA PHE A 169 -9.59 -9.85 11.79
C PHE A 169 -9.51 -9.58 10.30
N PHE A 170 -8.37 -9.79 9.70
CA PHE A 170 -8.23 -9.55 8.26
C PHE A 170 -7.32 -10.56 7.58
N LEU A 171 -7.59 -10.75 6.29
CA LEU A 171 -6.72 -11.42 5.34
C LEU A 171 -6.19 -10.35 4.39
N ARG A 172 -4.88 -10.27 4.23
CA ARG A 172 -4.22 -9.27 3.37
C ARG A 172 -3.26 -9.99 2.43
N LEU A 173 -3.37 -9.66 1.16
CA LEU A 173 -2.31 -9.87 0.21
C LEU A 173 -1.39 -8.64 0.28
N HIS A 174 -0.19 -8.83 0.78
CA HIS A 174 0.87 -7.82 0.87
C HIS A 174 1.77 -7.99 -0.34
N HIS A 175 1.88 -6.97 -1.17
CA HIS A 175 2.61 -7.02 -2.43
C HIS A 175 3.58 -5.85 -2.55
N ARG A 176 4.79 -6.14 -3.01
CA ARG A 176 5.80 -5.15 -3.39
C ARG A 176 6.14 -5.32 -4.86
N CYS A 177 6.21 -4.23 -5.63
CA CYS A 177 6.56 -4.30 -7.05
C CYS A 177 7.21 -3.04 -7.59
N ALA A 178 7.86 -3.17 -8.73
CA ALA A 178 8.48 -2.06 -9.46
C ALA A 178 7.50 -1.25 -10.34
N ILE A 179 6.20 -1.52 -10.30
CA ILE A 179 5.17 -0.92 -11.17
C ILE A 179 5.57 -1.05 -12.65
N TYR A 180 5.66 -2.27 -13.16
CA TYR A 180 6.07 -2.53 -14.54
C TYR A 180 7.37 -1.78 -14.93
N ASP A 181 8.41 -1.94 -14.11
CA ASP A 181 9.74 -1.33 -14.26
C ASP A 181 9.78 0.22 -14.25
N ARG A 182 8.71 0.88 -13.80
CA ARG A 182 8.69 2.34 -13.71
C ARG A 182 9.50 2.92 -12.55
N LEU A 183 9.66 2.15 -11.46
CA LEU A 183 10.49 2.55 -10.31
C LEU A 183 11.94 2.12 -10.50
N ASN A 184 12.17 1.03 -11.21
CA ASN A 184 13.47 0.55 -11.66
C ASN A 184 13.27 -0.40 -12.84
N ASN A 185 14.31 -0.63 -13.64
CA ASN A 185 14.28 -1.47 -14.82
C ASN A 185 15.09 -2.75 -14.63
N TYR A 186 15.18 -3.26 -13.42
CA TYR A 186 15.97 -4.47 -13.14
C TYR A 186 15.24 -5.76 -13.51
N GLY A 187 13.99 -5.69 -13.98
CA GLY A 187 13.16 -6.87 -14.22
C GLY A 187 12.87 -7.66 -12.95
N ALA A 188 12.96 -7.00 -11.79
CA ALA A 188 12.73 -7.62 -10.51
C ALA A 188 11.25 -7.95 -10.33
N ASN A 189 10.95 -9.19 -9.95
CA ASN A 189 9.62 -9.56 -9.49
C ASN A 189 9.40 -8.99 -8.10
N GLY A 190 8.13 -8.69 -7.78
CA GLY A 190 7.76 -8.27 -6.45
C GLY A 190 7.66 -9.43 -5.48
N GLU A 191 7.62 -9.12 -4.20
CA GLU A 191 7.30 -10.08 -3.14
C GLU A 191 5.80 -10.09 -2.89
N ASP A 192 5.23 -11.31 -2.74
CA ASP A 192 3.84 -11.56 -2.43
C ASP A 192 3.71 -12.38 -1.14
N PHE A 193 3.13 -11.77 -0.09
CA PHE A 193 2.81 -12.48 1.14
C PHE A 193 1.30 -12.60 1.30
N LEU A 194 0.82 -13.82 1.51
CA LEU A 194 -0.52 -14.02 2.03
C LEU A 194 -0.46 -13.92 3.55
N THR A 195 -1.19 -12.98 4.11
CA THR A 195 -1.12 -12.66 5.53
C THR A 195 -2.47 -12.74 6.22
N VAL A 196 -2.45 -13.05 7.50
CA VAL A 196 -3.58 -12.98 8.42
C VAL A 196 -3.22 -12.04 9.57
N GLY A 197 -4.16 -11.21 9.97
CA GLY A 197 -3.91 -10.23 11.00
C GLY A 197 -5.13 -9.88 11.84
N TYR A 198 -4.84 -9.11 12.87
CA TYR A 198 -5.81 -8.51 13.77
C TYR A 198 -5.46 -7.04 14.01
N ARG A 199 -6.48 -6.20 14.14
CA ARG A 199 -6.32 -4.81 14.59
C ARG A 199 -7.48 -4.37 15.48
N HIS A 200 -7.16 -3.45 16.35
CA HIS A 200 -8.12 -2.72 17.17
C HIS A 200 -8.31 -1.31 16.62
N ARG A 201 -9.56 -0.88 16.49
CA ARG A 201 -9.93 0.46 16.02
C ARG A 201 -10.32 1.33 17.20
N PHE A 202 -9.77 2.55 17.20
CA PHE A 202 -10.05 3.57 18.21
C PHE A 202 -11.06 4.60 17.64
N LYS A 203 -11.92 5.07 18.50
CA LYS A 203 -12.81 6.19 18.19
C LYS A 203 -12.05 7.51 18.23
#